data_81fdd38063317eb5c05bed000d83763c
#
_entry.id   81fdd38063317eb5c05bed000d83763c
#
_cell.length_a   1.000
_cell.length_b   1.000
_cell.length_c   1.000
_cell.angle_alpha   90.00
_cell.angle_beta   90.00
_cell.angle_gamma   90.00
#
_symmetry.space_group_name_H-M   'P 1'
#
loop_
_entity.id
_entity.type
_entity.pdbx_description
1 polymer ?
#
loop_
_entity_poly.entity_id
_entity_poly.type
_entity_poly.pdbx_seq_one_letter_code
_entity_poly.pdbx_strand_id
1 'polypeptide(L)'
;MSERRLRTIVADTSALVSLAVPRADDTYDTATEPDPLQYLLTSCDVFVPPEVVAELQDLTQYQDIHGAAATNVLAARDFYTVEDPYERADTPDSRPTFGLDDGETDGIVLANARDVDGFLTDEFGGTNFPLIHAVLQGPRIVPTPRLISEYARNGHLTDDAARSLLSVISPYRSWDTSPYVTQVRERLGE
;
A
#
# COMPACT_ATOMS: atom_id res chain seq x y z
N MET A 1 21.18 -0.76 12.96
CA MET A 1 21.05 -1.46 11.67
C MET A 1 20.29 -0.52 10.74
N SER A 2 20.90 -0.10 9.62
CA SER A 2 20.20 0.73 8.62
C SER A 2 19.06 -0.10 8.04
N GLU A 3 17.81 0.34 8.19
CA GLU A 3 16.69 -0.29 7.50
C GLU A 3 16.98 -0.23 6.00
N ARG A 4 16.87 -1.37 5.32
CA ARG A 4 17.09 -1.47 3.87
C ARG A 4 16.04 -0.61 3.17
N ARG A 5 16.50 0.32 2.33
CA ARG A 5 15.60 1.19 1.54
C ARG A 5 14.69 0.33 0.67
N LEU A 6 13.40 0.66 0.63
CA LEU A 6 12.44 0.04 -0.27
C LEU A 6 12.78 0.47 -1.71
N ARG A 7 12.93 -0.51 -2.60
CA ARG A 7 13.14 -0.30 -4.04
C ARG A 7 12.14 -1.09 -4.87
N THR A 8 11.81 -2.29 -4.42
CA THR A 8 10.88 -3.20 -5.09
C THR A 8 9.76 -3.56 -4.12
N ILE A 9 8.52 -3.41 -4.57
CA ILE A 9 7.33 -3.58 -3.73
C ILE A 9 6.28 -4.34 -4.52
N VAL A 10 5.60 -5.29 -3.87
CA VAL A 10 4.27 -5.72 -4.30
C VAL A 10 3.24 -4.97 -3.47
N ALA A 11 2.24 -4.39 -4.12
CA ALA A 11 1.22 -3.60 -3.46
C ALA A 11 -0.16 -4.25 -3.57
N ASP A 12 -0.89 -4.22 -2.46
CA ASP A 12 -2.26 -4.63 -2.32
C ASP A 12 -3.23 -3.45 -2.56
N THR A 13 -4.46 -3.75 -2.93
CA THR A 13 -5.54 -2.78 -3.19
C THR A 13 -5.73 -1.81 -2.03
N SER A 14 -5.75 -2.34 -0.80
CA SER A 14 -6.02 -1.55 0.42
C SER A 14 -5.05 -0.39 0.59
N ALA A 15 -3.75 -0.65 0.41
CA ALA A 15 -2.71 0.35 0.56
C ALA A 15 -2.63 1.32 -0.62
N LEU A 16 -2.81 0.83 -1.86
CA LEU A 16 -2.86 1.71 -3.05
C LEU A 16 -3.99 2.72 -2.96
N VAL A 17 -5.18 2.28 -2.54
CA VAL A 17 -6.34 3.17 -2.31
C VAL A 17 -6.03 4.17 -1.21
N SER A 18 -5.43 3.75 -0.08
CA SER A 18 -5.05 4.66 1.00
C SER A 18 -4.09 5.76 0.54
N LEU A 19 -3.07 5.40 -0.25
CA LEU A 19 -2.11 6.36 -0.80
C LEU A 19 -2.74 7.31 -1.84
N ALA A 20 -3.83 6.90 -2.49
CA ALA A 20 -4.56 7.71 -3.46
C ALA A 20 -5.64 8.62 -2.83
N VAL A 21 -6.01 8.42 -1.57
CA VAL A 21 -6.99 9.25 -0.85
C VAL A 21 -6.64 10.73 -0.89
N PRO A 22 -5.41 11.20 -0.63
CA PRO A 22 -5.08 12.63 -0.68
C PRO A 22 -5.36 13.27 -2.05
N ARG A 23 -5.17 12.52 -3.13
CA ARG A 23 -5.47 12.98 -4.49
C ARG A 23 -6.98 13.02 -4.79
N ALA A 24 -7.76 12.23 -4.08
CA ALA A 24 -9.22 12.14 -4.23
C ALA A 24 -9.97 13.08 -3.26
N ASP A 25 -9.31 13.63 -2.26
CA ASP A 25 -9.89 14.52 -1.26
C ASP A 25 -9.88 15.97 -1.77
N ASP A 26 -11.07 16.55 -1.94
CA ASP A 26 -11.23 17.93 -2.44
C ASP A 26 -10.62 19.01 -1.54
N THR A 27 -10.30 18.66 -0.29
CA THR A 27 -9.69 19.59 0.69
C THR A 27 -8.16 19.52 0.71
N TYR A 28 -7.55 18.57 -0.02
CA TYR A 28 -6.12 18.38 -0.08
C TYR A 28 -5.59 18.61 -1.50
N ASP A 29 -4.71 19.57 -1.68
CA ASP A 29 -4.18 19.95 -2.99
C ASP A 29 -2.81 19.32 -3.26
N THR A 30 -2.80 18.19 -3.96
CA THR A 30 -1.56 17.48 -4.35
C THR A 30 -0.69 18.24 -5.38
N ALA A 31 -1.13 19.38 -5.88
CA ALA A 31 -0.27 20.26 -6.71
C ALA A 31 0.70 21.09 -5.85
N THR A 32 0.36 21.34 -4.60
CA THR A 32 1.16 22.13 -3.64
C THR A 32 1.60 21.34 -2.44
N GLU A 33 0.91 20.25 -2.11
CA GLU A 33 1.16 19.37 -0.98
C GLU A 33 1.69 18.00 -1.45
N PRO A 34 2.36 17.22 -0.60
CA PRO A 34 2.91 15.92 -0.96
C PRO A 34 1.85 14.93 -1.46
N ASP A 35 2.16 14.26 -2.56
CA ASP A 35 1.36 13.15 -3.11
C ASP A 35 2.06 11.80 -2.84
N PRO A 36 1.57 11.03 -1.85
CA PRO A 36 2.24 9.80 -1.46
C PRO A 36 2.13 8.69 -2.50
N LEU A 37 1.06 8.65 -3.31
CA LEU A 37 0.94 7.71 -4.42
C LEU A 37 1.98 8.01 -5.50
N GLN A 38 2.08 9.26 -5.93
CA GLN A 38 3.08 9.67 -6.93
C GLN A 38 4.50 9.36 -6.44
N TYR A 39 4.78 9.66 -5.17
CA TYR A 39 6.09 9.38 -4.61
C TYR A 39 6.41 7.88 -4.63
N LEU A 40 5.48 7.01 -4.22
CA LEU A 40 5.66 5.56 -4.30
C LEU A 40 5.99 5.12 -5.72
N LEU A 41 5.15 5.49 -6.68
CA LEU A 41 5.23 5.03 -8.07
C LEU A 41 6.46 5.58 -8.84
N THR A 42 7.06 6.68 -8.36
CA THR A 42 8.27 7.25 -8.98
C THR A 42 9.56 6.85 -8.27
N SER A 43 9.49 6.32 -7.04
CA SER A 43 10.67 5.97 -6.24
C SER A 43 10.91 4.47 -6.07
N CYS A 44 9.92 3.65 -6.41
CA CYS A 44 9.97 2.19 -6.31
C CYS A 44 9.49 1.53 -7.59
N ASP A 45 10.02 0.33 -7.87
CA ASP A 45 9.42 -0.59 -8.84
C ASP A 45 8.24 -1.28 -8.14
N VAL A 46 7.03 -0.93 -8.56
CA VAL A 46 5.78 -1.44 -7.96
C VAL A 46 5.18 -2.50 -8.85
N PHE A 47 4.87 -3.65 -8.26
CA PHE A 47 4.21 -4.78 -8.90
C PHE A 47 2.85 -5.00 -8.26
N VAL A 48 1.86 -5.34 -9.07
CA VAL A 48 0.51 -5.69 -8.62
C VAL A 48 0.00 -6.92 -9.37
N PRO A 49 -0.68 -7.86 -8.71
CA PRO A 49 -1.34 -8.95 -9.42
C PRO A 49 -2.56 -8.45 -10.21
N PRO A 50 -3.03 -9.19 -11.25
CA PRO A 50 -4.24 -8.86 -12.00
C PRO A 50 -5.49 -8.72 -11.11
N GLU A 51 -5.58 -9.50 -10.03
CA GLU A 51 -6.69 -9.44 -9.07
C GLU A 51 -6.81 -8.05 -8.42
N VAL A 52 -5.70 -7.45 -8.01
CA VAL A 52 -5.68 -6.08 -7.48
C VAL A 52 -6.23 -5.08 -8.50
N VAL A 53 -5.91 -5.26 -9.79
CA VAL A 53 -6.46 -4.40 -10.84
C VAL A 53 -7.97 -4.59 -10.98
N ALA A 54 -8.45 -5.84 -10.90
CA ALA A 54 -9.88 -6.14 -10.94
C ALA A 54 -10.63 -5.52 -9.76
N GLU A 55 -10.11 -5.66 -8.54
CA GLU A 55 -10.66 -5.03 -7.34
C GLU A 55 -10.69 -3.50 -7.44
N LEU A 56 -9.63 -2.87 -7.96
CA LEU A 56 -9.62 -1.42 -8.21
C LEU A 56 -10.70 -1.02 -9.22
N GLN A 57 -10.92 -1.81 -10.29
CA GLN A 57 -11.98 -1.56 -11.26
C GLN A 57 -13.37 -1.66 -10.62
N ASP A 58 -13.58 -2.64 -9.75
CA ASP A 58 -14.84 -2.78 -9.02
C ASP A 58 -15.08 -1.60 -8.07
N LEU A 59 -14.05 -1.12 -7.38
CA LEU A 59 -14.14 0.05 -6.51
C LEU A 59 -14.54 1.32 -7.27
N THR A 60 -14.18 1.49 -8.54
CA THR A 60 -14.57 2.69 -9.31
C THR A 60 -16.07 2.84 -9.52
N GLN A 61 -16.86 1.80 -9.25
CA GLN A 61 -18.32 1.86 -9.34
C GLN A 61 -18.95 2.62 -8.17
N TYR A 62 -18.22 2.82 -7.06
CA TYR A 62 -18.71 3.57 -5.92
C TYR A 62 -18.49 5.09 -6.13
N GLN A 63 -19.51 5.88 -5.75
CA GLN A 63 -19.45 7.35 -5.84
C GLN A 63 -18.97 7.97 -4.52
N ASP A 64 -17.85 7.47 -4.02
CA ASP A 64 -17.24 7.92 -2.79
C ASP A 64 -15.72 8.13 -2.96
N ILE A 65 -15.05 8.50 -1.89
CA ILE A 65 -13.60 8.73 -1.89
C ILE A 65 -12.80 7.50 -2.31
N HIS A 66 -13.27 6.28 -2.01
CA HIS A 66 -12.57 5.05 -2.36
C HIS A 66 -12.66 4.78 -3.86
N GLY A 67 -13.84 5.03 -4.47
CA GLY A 67 -14.01 4.95 -5.92
C GLY A 67 -13.16 5.98 -6.66
N ALA A 68 -13.09 7.22 -6.15
CA ALA A 68 -12.23 8.26 -6.70
C ALA A 68 -10.74 7.92 -6.54
N ALA A 69 -10.34 7.41 -5.37
CA ALA A 69 -8.97 6.95 -5.12
C ALA A 69 -8.59 5.79 -6.05
N ALA A 70 -9.45 4.77 -6.20
CA ALA A 70 -9.22 3.66 -7.12
C ALA A 70 -9.06 4.15 -8.58
N THR A 71 -9.87 5.12 -8.99
CA THR A 71 -9.74 5.77 -10.32
C THR A 71 -8.38 6.42 -10.50
N ASN A 72 -7.86 7.11 -9.47
CA ASN A 72 -6.52 7.71 -9.50
C ASN A 72 -5.41 6.67 -9.61
N VAL A 73 -5.54 5.52 -8.92
CA VAL A 73 -4.58 4.41 -9.05
C VAL A 73 -4.59 3.84 -10.47
N LEU A 74 -5.77 3.57 -11.03
CA LEU A 74 -5.89 3.05 -12.41
C LEU A 74 -5.38 4.04 -13.45
N ALA A 75 -5.57 5.35 -13.24
CA ALA A 75 -5.02 6.39 -14.12
C ALA A 75 -3.48 6.41 -14.11
N ALA A 76 -2.84 5.92 -13.05
CA ALA A 76 -1.40 5.79 -12.94
C ALA A 76 -0.85 4.45 -13.48
N ARG A 77 -1.61 3.73 -14.31
CA ARG A 77 -1.31 2.37 -14.80
C ARG A 77 0.08 2.21 -15.43
N ASP A 78 0.60 3.25 -16.05
CA ASP A 78 1.90 3.22 -16.71
C ASP A 78 3.09 3.24 -15.74
N PHE A 79 2.86 3.47 -14.46
CA PHE A 79 3.88 3.60 -13.42
C PHE A 79 4.03 2.37 -12.52
N TYR A 80 3.26 1.30 -12.77
CA TYR A 80 3.41 0.02 -12.07
C TYR A 80 3.27 -1.15 -13.04
N THR A 81 3.86 -2.28 -12.68
CA THR A 81 3.82 -3.50 -13.49
C THR A 81 2.72 -4.40 -12.99
N VAL A 82 1.80 -4.81 -13.88
CA VAL A 82 0.86 -5.90 -13.57
C VAL A 82 1.51 -7.21 -13.97
N GLU A 83 1.56 -8.15 -13.02
CA GLU A 83 2.18 -9.46 -13.22
C GLU A 83 1.34 -10.55 -12.57
N ASP A 84 0.97 -11.55 -13.37
CA ASP A 84 0.29 -12.73 -12.87
C ASP A 84 1.29 -13.64 -12.14
N PRO A 85 1.11 -13.88 -10.82
CA PRO A 85 2.02 -14.74 -10.08
C PRO A 85 2.05 -16.18 -10.62
N TYR A 86 0.97 -16.65 -11.25
CA TYR A 86 0.83 -18.05 -11.72
C TYR A 86 1.40 -18.29 -13.12
N GLU A 87 1.85 -17.26 -13.81
CA GLU A 87 2.63 -17.38 -15.05
C GLU A 87 4.13 -17.63 -14.81
N ARG A 88 4.58 -17.61 -13.54
CA ARG A 88 5.97 -17.82 -13.17
C ARG A 88 6.24 -19.30 -12.89
N ALA A 89 7.43 -19.77 -13.26
CA ALA A 89 7.83 -21.17 -13.08
C ALA A 89 8.14 -21.53 -11.60
N ASP A 90 8.35 -20.53 -10.75
CA ASP A 90 8.73 -20.67 -9.34
C ASP A 90 7.55 -20.47 -8.37
N THR A 91 6.33 -20.42 -8.88
CA THR A 91 5.09 -20.26 -8.10
C THR A 91 4.22 -21.52 -8.19
N PRO A 92 3.22 -21.66 -7.30
CA PRO A 92 2.23 -22.74 -7.40
C PRO A 92 1.46 -22.67 -8.73
N ASP A 93 1.02 -23.82 -9.24
CA ASP A 93 0.21 -23.92 -10.47
C ASP A 93 -1.20 -23.31 -10.32
N SER A 94 -1.63 -23.03 -9.09
CA SER A 94 -2.92 -22.43 -8.76
C SER A 94 -2.88 -21.70 -7.45
N ARG A 95 -3.85 -20.79 -7.25
CA ARG A 95 -3.97 -19.98 -6.01
C ARG A 95 -4.03 -20.86 -4.77
N PRO A 96 -3.11 -20.68 -3.81
CA PRO A 96 -3.14 -21.40 -2.55
C PRO A 96 -4.27 -20.86 -1.66
N THR A 97 -4.70 -21.69 -0.68
CA THR A 97 -5.71 -21.29 0.30
C THR A 97 -5.00 -20.85 1.59
N PHE A 98 -4.80 -19.55 1.76
CA PHE A 98 -4.20 -18.97 2.96
C PHE A 98 -5.24 -18.53 4.00
N GLY A 99 -6.53 -18.51 3.65
CA GLY A 99 -7.60 -17.94 4.46
C GLY A 99 -7.67 -16.40 4.37
N LEU A 100 -7.06 -15.85 3.34
CA LEU A 100 -7.06 -14.44 2.94
C LEU A 100 -7.94 -14.27 1.69
N ASP A 101 -8.25 -13.04 1.32
CA ASP A 101 -8.91 -12.79 0.03
C ASP A 101 -7.97 -13.06 -1.17
N ASP A 102 -8.55 -12.98 -2.35
CA ASP A 102 -7.85 -13.35 -3.57
C ASP A 102 -6.72 -12.37 -3.92
N GLY A 103 -6.94 -11.07 -3.74
CA GLY A 103 -5.94 -10.02 -3.98
C GLY A 103 -4.76 -10.11 -3.01
N GLU A 104 -5.03 -10.28 -1.71
CA GLU A 104 -4.01 -10.50 -0.69
C GLU A 104 -3.19 -11.78 -0.98
N THR A 105 -3.88 -12.87 -1.32
CA THR A 105 -3.23 -14.16 -1.63
C THR A 105 -2.30 -14.05 -2.83
N ASP A 106 -2.77 -13.50 -3.93
CA ASP A 106 -1.99 -13.31 -5.15
C ASP A 106 -0.82 -12.35 -4.94
N GLY A 107 -1.04 -11.28 -4.16
CA GLY A 107 -0.01 -10.34 -3.75
C GLY A 107 1.12 -11.01 -2.97
N ILE A 108 0.79 -11.88 -2.02
CA ILE A 108 1.78 -12.61 -1.22
C ILE A 108 2.55 -13.62 -2.08
N VAL A 109 1.87 -14.36 -2.96
CA VAL A 109 2.54 -15.30 -3.88
C VAL A 109 3.53 -14.55 -4.76
N LEU A 110 3.12 -13.41 -5.34
CA LEU A 110 3.98 -12.58 -6.17
C LEU A 110 5.16 -12.01 -5.38
N ALA A 111 4.91 -11.52 -4.15
CA ALA A 111 5.94 -10.95 -3.29
C ALA A 111 7.02 -11.97 -2.91
N ASN A 112 6.61 -13.18 -2.56
CA ASN A 112 7.52 -14.27 -2.23
C ASN A 112 8.36 -14.70 -3.44
N ALA A 113 7.73 -14.84 -4.62
CA ALA A 113 8.40 -15.28 -5.83
C ALA A 113 9.39 -14.24 -6.39
N ARG A 114 9.09 -12.95 -6.21
CA ARG A 114 9.98 -11.87 -6.68
C ARG A 114 11.08 -11.47 -5.71
N ASP A 115 11.05 -11.98 -4.46
CA ASP A 115 11.99 -11.58 -3.39
C ASP A 115 12.09 -10.04 -3.28
N VAL A 116 10.90 -9.38 -3.26
CA VAL A 116 10.81 -7.92 -3.16
C VAL A 116 11.22 -7.42 -1.76
N ASP A 117 11.53 -6.13 -1.65
CA ASP A 117 11.89 -5.50 -0.37
C ASP A 117 10.68 -5.41 0.58
N GLY A 118 9.46 -5.26 0.05
CA GLY A 118 8.24 -5.11 0.85
C GLY A 118 6.95 -5.54 0.17
N PHE A 119 6.03 -5.99 1.00
CA PHE A 119 4.62 -6.18 0.66
C PHE A 119 3.82 -5.04 1.31
N LEU A 120 3.23 -4.19 0.48
CA LEU A 120 2.48 -3.00 0.89
C LEU A 120 1.01 -3.36 1.05
N THR A 121 0.52 -3.37 2.29
CA THR A 121 -0.88 -3.67 2.64
C THR A 121 -1.28 -2.92 3.90
N ASP A 122 -2.56 -2.55 4.00
CA ASP A 122 -3.13 -1.90 5.18
C ASP A 122 -3.90 -2.85 6.10
N GLU A 123 -3.76 -4.16 5.87
CA GLU A 123 -4.28 -5.20 6.77
C GLU A 123 -3.37 -5.40 8.01
N PHE A 124 -3.16 -4.33 8.79
CA PHE A 124 -2.33 -4.35 10.00
C PHE A 124 -3.14 -4.43 11.30
N GLY A 125 -4.46 -4.50 11.19
CA GLY A 125 -5.38 -4.67 12.32
C GLY A 125 -6.37 -5.80 12.04
N GLY A 126 -6.52 -6.75 12.96
CA GLY A 126 -7.50 -7.82 12.81
C GLY A 126 -6.90 -9.20 12.62
N THR A 127 -7.70 -10.12 12.06
CA THR A 127 -7.34 -11.55 11.94
C THR A 127 -6.42 -11.85 10.75
N ASN A 128 -6.39 -11.01 9.73
CA ASN A 128 -5.59 -11.24 8.52
C ASN A 128 -4.09 -11.00 8.75
N PHE A 129 -3.73 -10.01 9.57
CA PHE A 129 -2.33 -9.67 9.80
C PHE A 129 -1.44 -10.85 10.26
N PRO A 130 -1.84 -11.68 11.24
CA PRO A 130 -1.08 -12.87 11.61
C PRO A 130 -0.95 -13.90 10.48
N LEU A 131 -1.99 -14.03 9.62
CA LEU A 131 -1.96 -14.94 8.46
C LEU A 131 -0.97 -14.43 7.42
N ILE A 132 -1.02 -13.14 7.07
CA ILE A 132 -0.05 -12.51 6.14
C ILE A 132 1.37 -12.75 6.66
N HIS A 133 1.62 -12.47 7.94
CA HIS A 133 2.94 -12.65 8.54
C HIS A 133 3.41 -14.11 8.52
N ALA A 134 2.49 -15.08 8.62
CA ALA A 134 2.82 -16.50 8.61
C ALA A 134 3.21 -17.02 7.21
N VAL A 135 2.64 -16.45 6.14
CA VAL A 135 2.80 -16.95 4.76
C VAL A 135 3.76 -16.11 3.91
N LEU A 136 4.03 -14.86 4.31
CA LEU A 136 5.00 -13.99 3.64
C LEU A 136 6.44 -14.43 4.01
N GLN A 137 7.27 -14.70 3.00
CA GLN A 137 8.62 -15.25 3.14
C GLN A 137 9.68 -14.28 2.63
N GLY A 138 10.29 -13.51 3.53
CA GLY A 138 11.37 -12.57 3.18
C GLY A 138 10.96 -11.11 3.09
N PRO A 139 9.99 -10.72 2.25
CA PRO A 139 9.56 -9.32 2.18
C PRO A 139 9.06 -8.78 3.54
N ARG A 140 9.27 -7.47 3.77
CA ARG A 140 8.70 -6.81 4.96
C ARG A 140 7.24 -6.46 4.71
N ILE A 141 6.38 -6.61 5.71
CA ILE A 141 5.04 -6.00 5.69
C ILE A 141 5.20 -4.50 5.90
N VAL A 142 4.67 -3.71 4.98
CA VAL A 142 4.76 -2.24 4.98
C VAL A 142 3.36 -1.64 4.92
N PRO A 143 2.73 -1.34 6.06
CA PRO A 143 1.50 -0.56 6.08
C PRO A 143 1.72 0.88 5.61
N THR A 144 0.70 1.50 5.01
CA THR A 144 0.76 2.90 4.55
C THR A 144 1.23 3.88 5.64
N PRO A 145 0.79 3.81 6.91
CA PRO A 145 1.30 4.71 7.94
C PRO A 145 2.81 4.57 8.17
N ARG A 146 3.34 3.34 8.11
CA ARG A 146 4.78 3.09 8.19
C ARG A 146 5.53 3.67 7.00
N LEU A 147 5.01 3.47 5.78
CA LEU A 147 5.60 4.01 4.56
C LEU A 147 5.73 5.54 4.63
N ILE A 148 4.66 6.23 5.04
CA ILE A 148 4.65 7.69 5.21
C ILE A 148 5.69 8.13 6.27
N SER A 149 5.78 7.41 7.39
CA SER A 149 6.80 7.66 8.41
C SER A 149 8.24 7.41 7.89
N GLU A 150 8.44 6.37 7.08
CA GLU A 150 9.75 6.12 6.43
C GLU A 150 10.12 7.24 5.45
N TYR A 151 9.16 7.82 4.74
CA TYR A 151 9.39 8.99 3.88
C TYR A 151 9.87 10.20 4.68
N ALA A 152 9.29 10.47 5.84
CA ALA A 152 9.75 11.54 6.72
C ALA A 152 11.16 11.26 7.28
N ARG A 153 11.41 10.08 7.81
CA ARG A 153 12.73 9.68 8.34
C ARG A 153 13.85 9.72 7.30
N ASN A 154 13.52 9.48 6.04
CA ASN A 154 14.47 9.54 4.94
C ASN A 154 14.62 10.96 4.33
N GLY A 155 13.96 11.97 4.90
CA GLY A 155 14.03 13.36 4.46
C GLY A 155 13.27 13.69 3.17
N HIS A 156 12.34 12.80 2.77
CA HIS A 156 11.48 13.03 1.60
C HIS A 156 10.22 13.82 1.95
N LEU A 157 9.80 13.77 3.22
CA LEU A 157 8.73 14.57 3.80
C LEU A 157 9.27 15.26 5.05
N THR A 158 8.65 16.38 5.43
CA THR A 158 8.76 16.88 6.79
C THR A 158 7.85 16.07 7.71
N ASP A 159 8.11 16.05 9.00
CA ASP A 159 7.24 15.37 9.98
C ASP A 159 5.83 15.96 9.99
N ASP A 160 5.70 17.28 9.78
CA ASP A 160 4.39 17.95 9.70
C ASP A 160 3.63 17.52 8.44
N ALA A 161 4.30 17.38 7.29
CA ALA A 161 3.69 16.86 6.07
C ALA A 161 3.25 15.40 6.24
N ALA A 162 4.05 14.57 6.89
CA ALA A 162 3.69 13.19 7.19
C ALA A 162 2.47 13.09 8.14
N ARG A 163 2.41 13.95 9.17
CA ARG A 163 1.23 14.03 10.06
C ARG A 163 -0.02 14.51 9.31
N SER A 164 0.13 15.49 8.41
CA SER A 164 -0.96 15.99 7.59
C SER A 164 -1.53 14.87 6.71
N LEU A 165 -0.67 14.13 5.99
CA LEU A 165 -1.09 12.98 5.18
C LEU A 165 -1.84 11.92 6.00
N LEU A 166 -1.30 11.54 7.17
CA LEU A 166 -1.98 10.58 8.04
C LEU A 166 -3.34 11.10 8.53
N SER A 167 -3.48 12.42 8.74
CA SER A 167 -4.74 13.02 9.17
C SER A 167 -5.78 13.05 8.04
N VAL A 168 -5.36 13.25 6.80
CA VAL A 168 -6.25 13.19 5.63
C VAL A 168 -6.72 11.77 5.35
N ILE A 169 -5.85 10.77 5.46
CA ILE A 169 -6.19 9.38 5.13
C ILE A 169 -7.01 8.70 6.24
N SER A 170 -6.70 8.97 7.50
CA SER A 170 -7.25 8.22 8.64
C SER A 170 -8.77 8.14 8.72
N PRO A 171 -9.55 9.21 8.50
CA PRO A 171 -11.01 9.14 8.57
C PRO A 171 -11.62 8.15 7.58
N TYR A 172 -11.03 8.04 6.40
CA TYR A 172 -11.51 7.16 5.34
C TYR A 172 -11.07 5.70 5.50
N ARG A 173 -10.08 5.44 6.37
CA ARG A 173 -9.56 4.10 6.65
C ARG A 173 -9.86 3.60 8.06
N SER A 174 -10.69 4.31 8.80
CA SER A 174 -11.01 4.01 10.21
C SER A 174 -9.77 3.92 11.12
N TRP A 175 -8.73 4.72 10.83
CA TRP A 175 -7.49 4.71 11.58
C TRP A 175 -7.45 5.64 12.79
N ASP A 176 -8.47 6.48 12.99
CA ASP A 176 -8.50 7.47 14.07
C ASP A 176 -8.43 6.83 15.46
N THR A 177 -8.91 5.60 15.60
CA THR A 177 -8.87 4.83 16.84
C THR A 177 -7.77 3.75 16.85
N SER A 178 -6.93 3.69 15.83
CA SER A 178 -5.87 2.68 15.73
C SER A 178 -4.69 3.00 16.66
N PRO A 179 -4.38 2.14 17.65
CA PRO A 179 -3.20 2.33 18.49
C PRO A 179 -1.89 2.34 17.68
N TYR A 180 -1.84 1.57 16.59
CA TYR A 180 -0.69 1.52 15.70
C TYR A 180 -0.45 2.86 15.01
N VAL A 181 -1.49 3.46 14.43
CA VAL A 181 -1.38 4.77 13.75
C VAL A 181 -1.07 5.88 14.74
N THR A 182 -1.65 5.83 15.94
CA THR A 182 -1.32 6.75 17.05
C THR A 182 0.18 6.67 17.37
N GLN A 183 0.72 5.46 17.54
CA GLN A 183 2.14 5.26 17.81
C GLN A 183 3.04 5.78 16.67
N VAL A 184 2.62 5.59 15.40
CA VAL A 184 3.37 6.13 14.25
C VAL A 184 3.39 7.66 14.29
N ARG A 185 2.25 8.31 14.58
CA ARG A 185 2.16 9.78 14.71
C ARG A 185 3.02 10.35 15.85
N GLU A 186 3.07 9.67 16.97
CA GLU A 186 3.89 10.07 18.13
C GLU A 186 5.39 10.06 17.82
N ARG A 187 5.83 9.08 17.01
CA ARG A 187 7.23 8.95 16.60
C ARG A 187 7.68 9.93 15.52
N LEU A 188 6.75 10.61 14.86
CA LEU A 188 7.06 11.69 13.95
C LEU A 188 7.42 12.93 14.79
N GLY A 189 8.68 13.38 14.71
CA GLY A 189 9.19 14.54 15.46
C GLY A 189 9.96 14.20 16.74
N GLU A 190 10.26 12.90 16.99
CA GLU A 190 11.28 12.48 17.95
C GLU A 190 12.66 12.44 17.24
#